data_27ed5e4c9f6a52a9143f339a53f97610
#
_entry.id   27ed5e4c9f6a52a9143f339a53f97610
#
_cell.length_a   1.000
_cell.length_b   1.000
_cell.length_c   1.000
_cell.angle_alpha   90.00
_cell.angle_beta   90.00
_cell.angle_gamma   90.00
#
_symmetry.space_group_name_H-M   'P 1'
#
loop_
_entity.id
_entity.type
_entity.pdbx_description
1 polymer ?
#
loop_
_entity_poly.entity_id
_entity_poly.type
_entity_poly.pdbx_seq_one_letter_code
_entity_poly.pdbx_strand_id
1 'polypeptide(L)'
;AYSRSVIPLADRSTGFTVNSTANPEAKLMVCSLANSKHDTTSAQGTDSFSSYAFNYWQYATSFVYWSSSKRGNVVVPNGEFTDAAHTNGVPVMGTIFFDWGGNASVVQNFVNNYTAVADKLIELMEYYGFDGYFFNEETGVNSSVASNLNQMIAYMRKQKPDMLIGWYDSICDDGSLSYQDAVNNNNSGWVSAGVN
;
A
#
# COMPACT_ATOMS: atom_id res chain seq x y z
N ALA A 1 3.59 -20.28 -13.24
CA ALA A 1 3.54 -19.04 -12.48
C ALA A 1 2.52 -18.09 -13.12
N TYR A 2 1.69 -17.46 -12.34
CA TYR A 2 0.66 -16.52 -12.80
C TYR A 2 0.93 -15.14 -12.20
N SER A 3 0.60 -14.10 -12.95
CA SER A 3 0.93 -12.72 -12.59
C SER A 3 -0.05 -12.06 -11.61
N ARG A 4 -1.16 -12.73 -11.31
CA ARG A 4 -2.22 -12.21 -10.44
C ARG A 4 -2.63 -13.23 -9.40
N SER A 5 -3.11 -12.74 -8.25
CA SER A 5 -3.76 -13.58 -7.24
C SER A 5 -5.06 -14.16 -7.77
N VAL A 6 -5.34 -15.39 -7.41
CA VAL A 6 -6.59 -16.11 -7.71
C VAL A 6 -7.27 -16.62 -6.45
N ILE A 7 -6.66 -16.42 -5.29
CA ILE A 7 -7.18 -16.81 -3.98
C ILE A 7 -7.91 -15.61 -3.37
N PRO A 8 -9.20 -15.71 -3.08
CA PRO A 8 -9.91 -14.67 -2.34
C PRO A 8 -9.36 -14.55 -0.92
N LEU A 9 -9.47 -13.35 -0.35
CA LEU A 9 -9.09 -13.11 1.04
C LEU A 9 -9.94 -14.00 1.95
N ALA A 10 -9.29 -14.90 2.69
CA ALA A 10 -9.96 -15.75 3.67
C ALA A 10 -10.30 -14.96 4.95
N ASP A 11 -11.25 -15.47 5.71
CA ASP A 11 -11.46 -15.00 7.07
C ASP A 11 -10.18 -15.20 7.89
N ARG A 12 -9.87 -14.22 8.74
CA ARG A 12 -8.69 -14.31 9.59
C ARG A 12 -8.77 -15.56 10.48
N SER A 13 -7.81 -16.44 10.33
CA SER A 13 -7.76 -17.66 11.12
C SER A 13 -7.54 -17.35 12.62
N THR A 14 -8.34 -17.95 13.47
CA THR A 14 -8.18 -17.92 14.93
C THR A 14 -7.39 -19.12 15.47
N GLY A 15 -7.01 -20.05 14.58
CA GLY A 15 -6.32 -21.30 14.94
C GLY A 15 -4.80 -21.18 15.13
N PHE A 16 -4.24 -19.99 14.99
CA PHE A 16 -2.80 -19.77 15.18
C PHE A 16 -2.42 -19.69 16.65
N THR A 17 -1.26 -20.27 16.98
CA THR A 17 -0.61 -20.00 18.25
C THR A 17 0.01 -18.62 18.22
N VAL A 18 -0.47 -17.74 19.07
CA VAL A 18 0.10 -16.41 19.30
C VAL A 18 0.73 -16.34 20.68
N ASN A 19 1.63 -15.39 20.87
CA ASN A 19 2.17 -15.12 22.19
C ASN A 19 1.02 -14.73 23.15
N SER A 20 0.94 -15.39 24.30
CA SER A 20 -0.12 -15.16 25.29
C SER A 20 -0.16 -13.76 25.87
N THR A 21 0.92 -13.00 25.72
CA THR A 21 1.02 -11.58 26.14
C THR A 21 0.69 -10.59 25.01
N ALA A 22 0.42 -11.09 23.80
CA ALA A 22 0.05 -10.22 22.69
C ALA A 22 -1.33 -9.58 22.95
N ASN A 23 -1.43 -8.28 22.68
CA ASN A 23 -2.72 -7.61 22.71
C ASN A 23 -3.55 -8.04 21.48
N PRO A 24 -4.68 -8.75 21.63
CA PRO A 24 -5.48 -9.22 20.50
C PRO A 24 -6.12 -8.09 19.67
N GLU A 25 -6.27 -6.91 20.27
CA GLU A 25 -6.84 -5.73 19.60
C GLU A 25 -5.80 -4.90 18.83
N ALA A 26 -4.50 -5.20 19.01
CA ALA A 26 -3.45 -4.50 18.31
C ALA A 26 -3.48 -4.82 16.82
N LYS A 27 -3.47 -3.76 15.99
CA LYS A 27 -3.36 -3.90 14.53
C LYS A 27 -1.91 -3.71 14.13
N LEU A 28 -1.37 -4.66 13.39
CA LEU A 28 0.00 -4.63 12.88
C LEU A 28 0.00 -4.61 11.35
N MET A 29 0.32 -3.46 10.78
CA MET A 29 0.64 -3.37 9.35
C MET A 29 2.12 -3.72 9.16
N VAL A 30 2.37 -4.81 8.45
CA VAL A 30 3.75 -5.20 8.09
C VAL A 30 4.15 -4.51 6.80
N CYS A 31 5.27 -3.82 6.80
CA CYS A 31 5.87 -3.24 5.60
C CYS A 31 7.19 -3.95 5.34
N SER A 32 7.29 -4.67 4.24
CA SER A 32 8.48 -5.49 3.95
C SER A 32 8.87 -5.45 2.49
N LEU A 33 10.20 -5.40 2.28
CA LEU A 33 10.84 -5.58 0.97
C LEU A 33 10.74 -7.04 0.47
N ALA A 34 9.57 -7.63 0.54
CA ALA A 34 9.33 -9.04 0.28
C ALA A 34 9.94 -9.56 -1.03
N ASN A 35 10.35 -8.66 -1.92
CA ASN A 35 10.92 -8.99 -3.22
C ASN A 35 12.10 -8.12 -3.67
N SER A 36 12.82 -7.47 -2.76
CA SER A 36 13.82 -6.47 -3.15
C SER A 36 14.94 -7.00 -4.07
N LYS A 37 15.30 -8.27 -3.96
CA LYS A 37 16.31 -8.90 -4.85
C LYS A 37 15.73 -9.48 -6.14
N HIS A 38 14.46 -9.80 -6.13
CA HIS A 38 13.75 -10.42 -7.26
C HIS A 38 12.90 -9.40 -8.03
N ASP A 39 12.94 -8.19 -7.58
CA ASP A 39 12.20 -7.05 -8.10
C ASP A 39 12.42 -6.78 -9.57
N THR A 40 13.58 -7.16 -10.08
CA THR A 40 13.91 -6.92 -11.49
C THR A 40 13.27 -7.92 -12.42
N THR A 41 12.68 -8.99 -11.91
CA THR A 41 12.42 -10.14 -12.76
C THR A 41 10.97 -10.50 -12.94
N SER A 42 10.04 -10.19 -12.08
CA SER A 42 8.66 -10.49 -12.45
C SER A 42 7.58 -10.17 -11.42
N ALA A 43 6.46 -9.65 -11.92
CA ALA A 43 5.16 -9.81 -11.32
C ALA A 43 4.76 -11.30 -11.12
N GLN A 44 5.56 -12.24 -11.59
CA GLN A 44 5.30 -13.68 -11.57
C GLN A 44 5.96 -14.44 -10.41
N GLY A 45 6.72 -13.74 -9.55
CA GLY A 45 7.40 -14.40 -8.45
C GLY A 45 8.76 -14.99 -8.82
N THR A 46 9.25 -15.86 -8.00
CA THR A 46 10.58 -16.48 -8.10
C THR A 46 10.49 -17.96 -7.80
N ASP A 47 11.36 -18.75 -8.45
CA ASP A 47 11.51 -20.17 -8.17
C ASP A 47 12.19 -20.46 -6.81
N SER A 48 12.69 -19.43 -6.13
CA SER A 48 13.38 -19.56 -4.85
C SER A 48 12.51 -19.08 -3.71
N PHE A 49 11.83 -19.99 -3.05
CA PHE A 49 10.94 -19.71 -1.92
C PHE A 49 11.67 -19.27 -0.64
N SER A 50 12.97 -19.57 -0.50
CA SER A 50 13.68 -19.47 0.77
C SER A 50 14.14 -18.07 1.17
N SER A 51 14.19 -17.12 0.24
CA SER A 51 14.84 -15.83 0.51
C SER A 51 13.93 -14.79 1.19
N TYR A 52 12.61 -14.93 1.08
CA TYR A 52 11.63 -13.94 1.57
C TYR A 52 10.34 -14.59 2.09
N ALA A 53 10.42 -15.78 2.67
CA ALA A 53 9.27 -16.43 3.28
C ALA A 53 8.83 -15.63 4.52
N PHE A 54 7.62 -15.09 4.48
CA PHE A 54 7.00 -14.50 5.66
C PHE A 54 6.24 -15.59 6.42
N ASN A 55 6.54 -15.75 7.72
CA ASN A 55 6.01 -16.85 8.55
C ASN A 55 5.19 -16.36 9.77
N TYR A 56 4.92 -15.05 9.85
CA TYR A 56 4.29 -14.45 11.03
C TYR A 56 2.89 -13.90 10.73
N TRP A 57 2.16 -14.56 9.82
CA TRP A 57 0.84 -14.15 9.37
C TRP A 57 -0.15 -13.95 10.50
N GLN A 58 -0.03 -14.75 11.59
CA GLN A 58 -0.88 -14.66 12.76
C GLN A 58 -0.83 -13.30 13.48
N TYR A 59 0.24 -12.55 13.31
CA TYR A 59 0.39 -11.22 13.92
C TYR A 59 0.04 -10.08 12.95
N ALA A 60 0.10 -10.31 11.65
CA ALA A 60 -0.18 -9.30 10.65
C ALA A 60 -1.69 -9.07 10.49
N THR A 61 -2.14 -7.83 10.53
CA THR A 61 -3.52 -7.44 10.16
C THR A 61 -3.62 -6.93 8.73
N SER A 62 -2.52 -6.47 8.17
CA SER A 62 -2.36 -6.12 6.76
C SER A 62 -0.88 -6.18 6.38
N PHE A 63 -0.61 -6.29 5.09
CA PHE A 63 0.75 -6.34 4.58
C PHE A 63 0.94 -5.32 3.45
N VAL A 64 2.00 -4.53 3.53
CA VAL A 64 2.46 -3.68 2.43
C VAL A 64 3.55 -4.41 1.66
N TYR A 65 3.27 -4.73 0.41
CA TYR A 65 4.25 -5.24 -0.53
C TYR A 65 5.14 -4.06 -0.97
N TRP A 66 6.17 -3.81 -0.15
CA TRP A 66 7.04 -2.66 -0.30
C TRP A 66 7.95 -2.78 -1.51
N SER A 67 8.08 -1.70 -2.26
CA SER A 67 9.04 -1.59 -3.35
C SER A 67 9.50 -0.15 -3.53
N SER A 68 10.56 0.05 -4.30
CA SER A 68 11.16 1.36 -4.57
C SER A 68 10.80 1.90 -5.95
N SER A 69 11.07 3.17 -6.17
CA SER A 69 10.89 3.87 -7.46
C SER A 69 11.62 3.24 -8.64
N LYS A 70 12.60 2.36 -8.41
CA LYS A 70 13.28 1.60 -9.48
C LYS A 70 12.32 0.72 -10.29
N ARG A 71 11.15 0.41 -9.74
CA ARG A 71 10.08 -0.33 -10.43
C ARG A 71 9.00 0.58 -11.01
N GLY A 72 9.14 1.86 -10.90
CA GLY A 72 8.13 2.83 -11.23
C GLY A 72 7.35 3.32 -10.02
N ASN A 73 6.44 4.26 -10.24
CA ASN A 73 5.68 4.87 -9.15
C ASN A 73 4.51 4.00 -8.65
N VAL A 74 4.10 2.99 -9.40
CA VAL A 74 3.03 2.05 -9.01
C VAL A 74 3.57 0.64 -9.08
N VAL A 75 3.55 -0.06 -7.97
CA VAL A 75 4.01 -1.45 -7.87
C VAL A 75 2.89 -2.32 -7.33
N VAL A 76 2.46 -3.26 -8.17
CA VAL A 76 1.48 -4.28 -7.78
C VAL A 76 2.17 -5.44 -7.06
N PRO A 77 1.52 -6.06 -6.07
CA PRO A 77 2.04 -7.24 -5.42
C PRO A 77 2.19 -8.42 -6.37
N ASN A 78 3.11 -9.29 -6.07
CA ASN A 78 3.23 -10.58 -6.71
C ASN A 78 2.02 -11.47 -6.38
N GLY A 79 1.48 -12.16 -7.39
CA GLY A 79 0.29 -13.01 -7.21
C GLY A 79 0.48 -14.15 -6.22
N GLU A 80 1.64 -14.81 -6.24
CA GLU A 80 1.95 -15.91 -5.31
C GLU A 80 2.06 -15.43 -3.86
N PHE A 81 2.63 -14.23 -3.66
CA PHE A 81 2.69 -13.61 -2.34
C PHE A 81 1.30 -13.25 -1.84
N THR A 82 0.48 -12.66 -2.69
CA THR A 82 -0.91 -12.30 -2.36
C THR A 82 -1.73 -13.55 -2.02
N ASP A 83 -1.59 -14.63 -2.79
CA ASP A 83 -2.25 -15.90 -2.50
C ASP A 83 -1.86 -16.47 -1.13
N ALA A 84 -0.56 -16.41 -0.78
CA ALA A 84 -0.09 -16.85 0.53
C ALA A 84 -0.68 -16.00 1.67
N ALA A 85 -0.72 -14.68 1.50
CA ALA A 85 -1.31 -13.76 2.46
C ALA A 85 -2.83 -14.00 2.61
N HIS A 86 -3.54 -14.08 1.49
CA HIS A 86 -4.98 -14.30 1.45
C HIS A 86 -5.40 -15.62 2.11
N THR A 87 -4.64 -16.70 1.84
CA THR A 87 -4.86 -18.00 2.50
C THR A 87 -4.76 -17.88 4.03
N ASN A 88 -3.96 -16.96 4.53
CA ASN A 88 -3.79 -16.70 5.97
C ASN A 88 -4.69 -15.56 6.49
N GLY A 89 -5.63 -15.07 5.70
CA GLY A 89 -6.56 -14.01 6.08
C GLY A 89 -5.89 -12.63 6.26
N VAL A 90 -4.80 -12.37 5.54
CA VAL A 90 -4.06 -11.10 5.60
C VAL A 90 -4.19 -10.36 4.28
N PRO A 91 -4.85 -9.19 4.25
CA PRO A 91 -4.95 -8.38 3.06
C PRO A 91 -3.61 -7.74 2.70
N VAL A 92 -3.38 -7.53 1.39
CA VAL A 92 -2.12 -7.03 0.83
C VAL A 92 -2.33 -5.72 0.09
N MET A 93 -1.50 -4.75 0.37
CA MET A 93 -1.42 -3.47 -0.36
C MET A 93 -0.24 -3.47 -1.32
N GLY A 94 -0.47 -2.96 -2.54
CA GLY A 94 0.60 -2.53 -3.43
C GLY A 94 1.22 -1.22 -2.96
N THR A 95 2.29 -0.76 -3.60
CA THR A 95 2.97 0.49 -3.24
C THR A 95 2.80 1.54 -4.34
N ILE A 96 2.43 2.75 -3.95
CA ILE A 96 2.59 3.96 -4.75
C ILE A 96 3.79 4.71 -4.16
N PHE A 97 4.83 4.96 -4.99
CA PHE A 97 6.12 5.38 -4.48
C PHE A 97 6.61 6.68 -5.14
N PHE A 98 6.83 7.70 -4.33
CA PHE A 98 7.51 8.94 -4.70
C PHE A 98 8.69 9.15 -3.75
N ASP A 99 9.88 9.27 -4.33
CA ASP A 99 11.16 9.30 -3.59
C ASP A 99 11.29 10.53 -2.70
N TRP A 100 12.04 10.37 -1.62
CA TRP A 100 12.52 11.49 -0.84
C TRP A 100 13.36 12.44 -1.69
N GLY A 101 12.99 13.72 -1.69
CA GLY A 101 13.62 14.73 -2.55
C GLY A 101 13.39 14.49 -4.05
N GLY A 102 12.38 13.74 -4.42
CA GLY A 102 11.99 13.46 -5.80
C GLY A 102 11.49 14.71 -6.54
N ASN A 103 11.17 14.53 -7.80
CA ASN A 103 10.70 15.61 -8.65
C ASN A 103 9.18 15.83 -8.48
N ALA A 104 8.79 16.95 -7.89
CA ALA A 104 7.39 17.33 -7.67
C ALA A 104 6.52 17.27 -8.94
N SER A 105 7.12 17.48 -10.14
CA SER A 105 6.36 17.37 -11.38
C SER A 105 5.88 15.94 -11.68
N VAL A 106 6.53 14.94 -11.15
CA VAL A 106 6.08 13.53 -11.27
C VAL A 106 4.80 13.33 -10.48
N VAL A 107 4.77 13.81 -9.23
CA VAL A 107 3.56 13.77 -8.38
C VAL A 107 2.45 14.61 -9.03
N GLN A 108 2.77 15.82 -9.48
CA GLN A 108 1.80 16.68 -10.17
C GLN A 108 1.18 15.99 -11.37
N ASN A 109 1.97 15.37 -12.24
CA ASN A 109 1.47 14.64 -13.41
C ASN A 109 0.59 13.46 -13.02
N PHE A 110 0.95 12.76 -11.94
CA PHE A 110 0.17 11.64 -11.40
C PHE A 110 -1.23 12.08 -10.94
N VAL A 111 -1.35 13.28 -10.35
CA VAL A 111 -2.63 13.76 -9.81
C VAL A 111 -3.35 14.79 -10.70
N ASN A 112 -2.80 15.18 -11.83
CA ASN A 112 -3.44 16.16 -12.75
C ASN A 112 -4.81 15.68 -13.24
N ASN A 113 -4.96 14.37 -13.45
CA ASN A 113 -6.25 13.75 -13.77
C ASN A 113 -6.52 12.63 -12.77
N TYR A 114 -6.63 13.01 -11.50
CA TYR A 114 -6.66 12.08 -10.37
C TYR A 114 -7.82 11.07 -10.46
N THR A 115 -8.96 11.44 -11.03
CA THR A 115 -10.09 10.49 -11.18
C THR A 115 -9.73 9.35 -12.13
N ALA A 116 -9.17 9.66 -13.30
CA ALA A 116 -8.77 8.64 -14.26
C ALA A 116 -7.62 7.76 -13.74
N VAL A 117 -6.68 8.37 -12.99
CA VAL A 117 -5.60 7.61 -12.34
C VAL A 117 -6.17 6.70 -11.25
N ALA A 118 -7.06 7.20 -10.41
CA ALA A 118 -7.71 6.41 -9.37
C ALA A 118 -8.52 5.24 -9.95
N ASP A 119 -9.26 5.47 -11.04
CA ASP A 119 -9.99 4.39 -11.74
C ASP A 119 -9.04 3.31 -12.24
N LYS A 120 -7.87 3.69 -12.77
CA LYS A 120 -6.85 2.73 -13.21
C LYS A 120 -6.17 2.00 -12.05
N LEU A 121 -5.96 2.65 -10.93
CA LEU A 121 -5.45 1.99 -9.71
C LEU A 121 -6.45 0.95 -9.20
N ILE A 122 -7.74 1.28 -9.20
CA ILE A 122 -8.80 0.34 -8.81
C ILE A 122 -8.85 -0.84 -9.79
N GLU A 123 -8.82 -0.58 -11.10
CA GLU A 123 -8.79 -1.62 -12.13
C GLU A 123 -7.58 -2.57 -11.95
N LEU A 124 -6.39 -2.01 -11.68
CA LEU A 124 -5.19 -2.80 -11.42
C LEU A 124 -5.34 -3.66 -10.15
N MET A 125 -5.86 -3.07 -9.08
CA MET A 125 -6.11 -3.78 -7.83
C MET A 125 -7.04 -4.98 -8.05
N GLU A 126 -8.16 -4.76 -8.73
CA GLU A 126 -9.14 -5.82 -9.01
C GLU A 126 -8.57 -6.89 -9.95
N TYR A 127 -7.85 -6.48 -10.99
CA TYR A 127 -7.27 -7.43 -11.94
C TYR A 127 -6.19 -8.31 -11.31
N TYR A 128 -5.30 -7.72 -10.50
CA TYR A 128 -4.21 -8.46 -9.84
C TYR A 128 -4.63 -9.12 -8.53
N GLY A 129 -5.81 -8.80 -8.00
CA GLY A 129 -6.43 -9.46 -6.87
C GLY A 129 -5.80 -9.11 -5.51
N PHE A 130 -5.39 -7.87 -5.31
CA PHE A 130 -4.91 -7.36 -4.02
C PHE A 130 -5.87 -6.32 -3.42
N ASP A 131 -5.62 -5.79 -2.22
CA ASP A 131 -6.67 -5.19 -1.39
C ASP A 131 -6.54 -3.67 -1.19
N GLY A 132 -5.56 -3.03 -1.82
CA GLY A 132 -5.39 -1.59 -1.70
C GLY A 132 -3.99 -1.10 -2.00
N TYR A 133 -3.69 0.13 -1.59
CA TYR A 133 -2.40 0.76 -1.84
C TYR A 133 -1.84 1.43 -0.59
N PHE A 134 -0.53 1.31 -0.43
CA PHE A 134 0.24 2.13 0.48
C PHE A 134 0.94 3.24 -0.29
N PHE A 135 0.70 4.48 0.10
CA PHE A 135 1.33 5.66 -0.48
C PHE A 135 2.60 6.01 0.29
N ASN A 136 3.75 5.84 -0.36
CA ASN A 136 5.01 6.41 0.09
C ASN A 136 5.23 7.73 -0.64
N GLU A 137 4.68 8.80 -0.11
CA GLU A 137 4.85 10.13 -0.67
C GLU A 137 5.88 10.90 0.15
N GLU A 138 7.10 11.02 -0.37
CA GLU A 138 8.23 11.70 0.27
C GLU A 138 8.75 12.85 -0.59
N THR A 139 7.99 13.28 -1.59
CA THR A 139 8.34 14.42 -2.44
C THR A 139 7.53 15.63 -2.00
N GLY A 140 8.18 16.66 -1.46
CA GLY A 140 7.51 17.92 -1.16
C GLY A 140 6.85 18.53 -2.40
N VAL A 141 5.59 18.93 -2.28
CA VAL A 141 4.77 19.46 -3.36
C VAL A 141 4.11 20.78 -2.94
N ASN A 142 3.49 21.49 -3.86
CA ASN A 142 2.68 22.66 -3.50
C ASN A 142 1.27 22.23 -3.03
N SER A 143 0.57 23.16 -2.40
CA SER A 143 -0.76 22.92 -1.83
C SER A 143 -1.82 22.48 -2.86
N SER A 144 -1.70 22.90 -4.10
CA SER A 144 -2.62 22.48 -5.17
C SER A 144 -2.43 21.00 -5.51
N VAL A 145 -1.19 20.53 -5.59
CA VAL A 145 -0.86 19.11 -5.82
C VAL A 145 -1.28 18.26 -4.64
N ALA A 146 -1.01 18.72 -3.41
CA ALA A 146 -1.47 18.05 -2.19
C ALA A 146 -3.01 17.95 -2.14
N SER A 147 -3.71 19.02 -2.50
CA SER A 147 -5.18 19.02 -2.59
C SER A 147 -5.69 17.99 -3.61
N ASN A 148 -5.07 17.89 -4.78
CA ASN A 148 -5.46 16.91 -5.80
C ASN A 148 -5.19 15.47 -5.31
N LEU A 149 -4.09 15.25 -4.59
CA LEU A 149 -3.78 13.94 -4.00
C LEU A 149 -4.82 13.55 -2.93
N ASN A 150 -5.21 14.51 -2.08
CA ASN A 150 -6.26 14.32 -1.09
C ASN A 150 -7.61 13.98 -1.75
N GLN A 151 -7.99 14.72 -2.82
CA GLN A 151 -9.19 14.44 -3.59
C GLN A 151 -9.14 13.08 -4.28
N MET A 152 -7.96 12.65 -4.75
CA MET A 152 -7.78 11.31 -5.32
C MET A 152 -8.06 10.22 -4.27
N ILE A 153 -7.52 10.35 -3.06
CA ILE A 153 -7.76 9.42 -1.96
C ILE A 153 -9.25 9.37 -1.61
N ALA A 154 -9.89 10.54 -1.48
CA ALA A 154 -11.33 10.62 -1.20
C ALA A 154 -12.18 9.98 -2.32
N TYR A 155 -11.79 10.18 -3.57
CA TYR A 155 -12.44 9.55 -4.71
C TYR A 155 -12.27 8.03 -4.68
N MET A 156 -11.05 7.52 -4.45
CA MET A 156 -10.77 6.09 -4.33
C MET A 156 -11.61 5.45 -3.22
N ARG A 157 -11.66 6.08 -2.04
CA ARG A 157 -12.47 5.63 -0.91
C ARG A 157 -13.95 5.57 -1.25
N LYS A 158 -14.46 6.57 -1.99
CA LYS A 158 -15.86 6.61 -2.45
C LYS A 158 -16.17 5.47 -3.44
N GLN A 159 -15.26 5.19 -4.38
CA GLN A 159 -15.45 4.14 -5.39
C GLN A 159 -15.31 2.74 -4.79
N LYS A 160 -14.42 2.57 -3.82
CA LYS A 160 -14.12 1.30 -3.17
C LYS A 160 -14.03 1.48 -1.64
N PRO A 161 -15.18 1.45 -0.94
CA PRO A 161 -15.23 1.70 0.51
C PRO A 161 -14.36 0.76 1.34
N ASP A 162 -14.19 -0.49 0.90
CA ASP A 162 -13.44 -1.52 1.63
C ASP A 162 -11.95 -1.58 1.26
N MET A 163 -11.50 -0.78 0.27
CA MET A 163 -10.11 -0.76 -0.14
C MET A 163 -9.21 -0.24 0.99
N LEU A 164 -8.08 -0.90 1.22
CA LEU A 164 -7.08 -0.40 2.14
C LEU A 164 -6.30 0.75 1.50
N ILE A 165 -6.16 1.85 2.23
CA ILE A 165 -5.35 3.00 1.84
C ILE A 165 -4.40 3.31 2.99
N GLY A 166 -3.16 2.84 2.88
CA GLY A 166 -2.09 3.15 3.81
C GLY A 166 -1.36 4.43 3.40
N TRP A 167 -0.78 5.13 4.36
CA TRP A 167 -0.11 6.40 4.13
C TRP A 167 1.19 6.49 4.94
N TYR A 168 2.27 6.92 4.30
CA TYR A 168 3.48 7.32 5.00
C TYR A 168 3.41 8.81 5.31
N ASP A 169 3.42 9.13 6.59
CA ASP A 169 3.16 10.47 7.10
C ASP A 169 4.40 11.40 6.98
N SER A 170 4.80 11.65 5.75
CA SER A 170 5.97 12.47 5.41
C SER A 170 5.61 13.85 4.89
N ILE A 171 4.41 14.04 4.28
CA ILE A 171 3.94 15.34 3.84
C ILE A 171 2.69 15.78 4.57
N CYS A 172 2.63 17.09 4.86
CA CYS A 172 1.47 17.74 5.45
C CYS A 172 0.36 18.00 4.44
N ASP A 173 -0.81 18.39 4.89
CA ASP A 173 -1.99 18.72 4.08
C ASP A 173 -1.73 19.85 3.06
N ASP A 174 -0.75 20.72 3.35
CA ASP A 174 -0.31 21.79 2.45
C ASP A 174 0.76 21.36 1.44
N GLY A 175 1.21 20.10 1.51
CA GLY A 175 2.24 19.53 0.64
C GLY A 175 3.68 19.77 1.10
N SER A 176 3.89 20.43 2.24
CA SER A 176 5.23 20.58 2.82
C SER A 176 5.73 19.26 3.39
N LEU A 177 7.05 19.02 3.27
CA LEU A 177 7.70 17.83 3.80
C LEU A 177 7.97 18.02 5.30
N SER A 178 7.24 17.32 6.15
CA SER A 178 7.41 17.36 7.60
C SER A 178 6.80 16.10 8.23
N TYR A 179 7.66 15.25 8.76
CA TYR A 179 7.26 14.01 9.41
C TYR A 179 6.51 14.30 10.70
N GLN A 180 5.34 13.67 10.86
CA GLN A 180 4.50 13.83 12.04
C GLN A 180 4.52 12.54 12.86
N ASP A 181 4.46 12.65 14.19
CA ASP A 181 4.46 11.48 15.09
C ASP A 181 3.03 11.00 15.44
N ALA A 182 2.04 11.81 15.12
CA ALA A 182 0.62 11.55 15.39
C ALA A 182 -0.27 12.38 14.48
N VAL A 183 -1.53 11.99 14.38
CA VAL A 183 -2.53 12.78 13.65
C VAL A 183 -2.74 14.12 14.36
N ASN A 184 -2.58 15.20 13.61
CA ASN A 184 -2.72 16.57 14.08
C ASN A 184 -3.27 17.49 12.98
N ASN A 185 -3.27 18.81 13.18
CA ASN A 185 -3.82 19.78 12.23
C ASN A 185 -3.04 19.87 10.90
N ASN A 186 -1.82 19.30 10.83
CA ASN A 186 -1.02 19.36 9.61
C ASN A 186 -1.25 18.16 8.69
N ASN A 187 -1.83 17.07 9.20
CA ASN A 187 -1.98 15.80 8.47
C ASN A 187 -3.37 15.15 8.60
N SER A 188 -4.28 15.75 9.36
CA SER A 188 -5.64 15.20 9.57
C SER A 188 -6.48 15.15 8.28
N GLY A 189 -6.11 15.94 7.27
CA GLY A 189 -6.76 15.94 5.97
C GLY A 189 -6.65 14.59 5.26
N TRP A 190 -5.53 13.88 5.39
CA TRP A 190 -5.34 12.55 4.80
C TRP A 190 -6.28 11.52 5.42
N VAL A 191 -6.43 11.55 6.73
CA VAL A 191 -7.38 10.68 7.45
C VAL A 191 -8.81 11.01 7.05
N SER A 192 -9.15 12.30 6.96
CA SER A 192 -10.48 12.77 6.54
C SER A 192 -10.81 12.38 5.10
N ALA A 193 -9.82 12.27 4.22
CA ALA A 193 -9.98 11.78 2.85
C ALA A 193 -10.21 10.27 2.78
N GLY A 194 -9.84 9.49 3.80
CA GLY A 194 -10.12 8.07 3.87
C GLY A 194 -8.90 7.16 3.99
N VAL A 195 -7.76 7.67 4.42
CA VAL A 195 -6.62 6.84 4.85
C VAL A 195 -7.05 5.99 6.06
N ASN A 196 -6.64 4.71 6.08
CA ASN A 196 -6.95 3.76 7.16
C ASN A 196 -6.08 3.96 8.39
#